data_41acb177856e2b95e01a5831347b5578
#
_entry.id   41acb177856e2b95e01a5831347b5578
#
_cell.length_a   1.000
_cell.length_b   1.000
_cell.length_c   1.000
_cell.angle_alpha   90.00
_cell.angle_beta   90.00
_cell.angle_gamma   90.00
#
_symmetry.space_group_name_H-M   'P 1'
#
loop_
_entity.id
_entity.type
_entity.pdbx_description
1 polymer ?
#
loop_
_entity_poly.entity_id
_entity_poly.type
_entity_poly.pdbx_seq_one_letter_code
_entity_poly.pdbx_strand_id
1 'polypeptide(L)'
;INTVVAGYQGALMAPTEVLARQHYESLTKGFEKAGLDINVELLVGSMTAKQKKEAYARIADGTAGIIVGTHALIQEKVEYKELALVITDEQHRFGVNQRRDLSQKGKSPHILVMSATPIPRTLAIILYGDLDISIIDEMPANRLPIKNCVVDESYRPRAYTFIQKQVASGRQCY
;
A
#
# COMPACT_ATOMS: atom_id res chain seq x y z
N ILE A 1 -3.64 8.16 -11.41
CA ILE A 1 -4.45 9.22 -12.04
C ILE A 1 -4.64 8.89 -13.51
N ASN A 2 -3.57 8.84 -14.32
CA ASN A 2 -3.66 8.62 -15.79
C ASN A 2 -4.51 7.40 -16.17
N THR A 3 -4.41 6.31 -15.43
CA THR A 3 -5.21 5.09 -15.60
C THR A 3 -6.71 5.37 -15.51
N VAL A 4 -7.12 6.13 -14.49
CA VAL A 4 -8.56 6.45 -14.26
C VAL A 4 -9.06 7.46 -15.29
N VAL A 5 -8.26 8.48 -15.61
CA VAL A 5 -8.61 9.47 -16.65
C VAL A 5 -8.77 8.80 -18.02
N ALA A 6 -8.03 7.74 -18.29
CA ALA A 6 -8.18 6.93 -19.51
C ALA A 6 -9.38 5.95 -19.48
N GLY A 7 -10.20 5.96 -18.40
CA GLY A 7 -11.39 5.13 -18.28
C GLY A 7 -11.15 3.73 -17.70
N TYR A 8 -9.96 3.47 -17.16
CA TYR A 8 -9.59 2.17 -16.59
C TYR A 8 -9.54 2.20 -15.07
N GLN A 9 -9.46 1.03 -14.46
CA GLN A 9 -9.34 0.86 -13.02
C GLN A 9 -7.91 0.53 -12.60
N GLY A 10 -7.52 1.01 -11.39
CA GLY A 10 -6.28 0.65 -10.72
C GLY A 10 -6.56 -0.08 -9.41
N ALA A 11 -5.83 -1.16 -9.12
CA ALA A 11 -5.90 -1.89 -7.86
C ALA A 11 -4.58 -1.73 -7.09
N LEU A 12 -4.65 -1.34 -5.80
CA LEU A 12 -3.53 -1.25 -4.88
C LEU A 12 -3.70 -2.26 -3.76
N MET A 13 -2.84 -3.25 -3.72
CA MET A 13 -2.83 -4.31 -2.73
C MET A 13 -1.78 -4.05 -1.65
N ALA A 14 -2.22 -3.97 -0.40
CA ALA A 14 -1.36 -3.82 0.78
C ALA A 14 -1.36 -5.09 1.63
N PRO A 15 -0.25 -5.41 2.33
CA PRO A 15 -0.11 -6.66 3.09
C PRO A 15 -0.99 -6.72 4.33
N THR A 16 -1.38 -5.58 4.88
CA THR A 16 -2.20 -5.49 6.08
C THR A 16 -3.36 -4.51 5.88
N GLU A 17 -4.42 -4.72 6.65
CA GLU A 17 -5.58 -3.82 6.65
C GLU A 17 -5.22 -2.39 7.08
N VAL A 18 -4.29 -2.26 8.03
CA VAL A 18 -3.81 -0.95 8.51
C VAL A 18 -3.19 -0.16 7.35
N LEU A 19 -2.30 -0.79 6.59
CA LEU A 19 -1.68 -0.17 5.42
C LEU A 19 -2.70 0.11 4.30
N ALA A 20 -3.64 -0.81 4.06
CA ALA A 20 -4.70 -0.58 3.09
C ALA A 20 -5.55 0.65 3.45
N ARG A 21 -5.93 0.81 4.72
CA ARG A 21 -6.67 1.99 5.20
C ARG A 21 -5.84 3.26 5.09
N GLN A 22 -4.56 3.21 5.41
CA GLN A 22 -3.65 4.35 5.28
C GLN A 22 -3.52 4.81 3.81
N HIS A 23 -3.35 3.88 2.88
CA HIS A 23 -3.33 4.19 1.44
C HIS A 23 -4.66 4.75 0.96
N TYR A 24 -5.78 4.15 1.37
CA TYR A 24 -7.12 4.63 1.06
C TYR A 24 -7.32 6.08 1.48
N GLU A 25 -7.04 6.40 2.75
CA GLU A 25 -7.18 7.77 3.28
C GLU A 25 -6.24 8.76 2.58
N SER A 26 -4.99 8.35 2.34
CA SER A 26 -4.00 9.19 1.67
C SER A 26 -4.39 9.54 0.24
N LEU A 27 -4.87 8.55 -0.52
CA LEU A 27 -5.31 8.74 -1.90
C LEU A 27 -6.59 9.59 -1.95
N THR A 28 -7.59 9.29 -1.11
CA THR A 28 -8.84 10.06 -1.06
C THR A 28 -8.57 11.53 -0.75
N LYS A 29 -7.84 11.82 0.33
CA LYS A 29 -7.46 13.20 0.70
C LYS A 29 -6.59 13.87 -0.37
N GLY A 30 -5.71 13.12 -1.01
CA GLY A 30 -4.85 13.63 -2.09
C GLY A 30 -5.66 14.05 -3.31
N PHE A 31 -6.63 13.26 -3.73
CA PHE A 31 -7.49 13.56 -4.86
C PHE A 31 -8.45 14.71 -4.57
N GLU A 32 -9.08 14.73 -3.38
CA GLU A 32 -9.90 15.85 -2.92
C GLU A 32 -9.12 17.16 -2.93
N LYS A 33 -7.91 17.17 -2.36
CA LYS A 33 -7.03 18.36 -2.34
C LYS A 33 -6.61 18.83 -3.75
N ALA A 34 -6.46 17.90 -4.67
CA ALA A 34 -6.12 18.19 -6.08
C ALA A 34 -7.35 18.54 -6.93
N GLY A 35 -8.57 18.53 -6.38
CA GLY A 35 -9.81 18.77 -7.13
C GLY A 35 -10.11 17.69 -8.17
N LEU A 36 -9.64 16.46 -7.95
CA LEU A 36 -9.86 15.34 -8.85
C LEU A 36 -11.05 14.50 -8.39
N ASP A 37 -12.04 14.32 -9.26
CA ASP A 37 -13.19 13.44 -9.02
C ASP A 37 -12.84 11.98 -9.32
N ILE A 38 -12.05 11.36 -8.43
CA ILE A 38 -11.63 9.97 -8.52
C ILE A 38 -12.15 9.21 -7.30
N ASN A 39 -13.06 8.28 -7.54
CA ASN A 39 -13.60 7.43 -6.48
C ASN A 39 -12.60 6.34 -6.09
N VAL A 40 -12.22 6.36 -4.81
CA VAL A 40 -11.38 5.32 -4.21
C VAL A 40 -12.28 4.38 -3.40
N GLU A 41 -12.17 3.07 -3.64
CA GLU A 41 -12.92 2.04 -2.91
C GLU A 41 -11.98 1.26 -1.99
N LEU A 42 -12.38 1.01 -0.75
CA LEU A 42 -11.67 0.16 0.19
C LEU A 42 -12.29 -1.24 0.21
N LEU A 43 -11.47 -2.29 0.11
CA LEU A 43 -11.92 -3.68 0.23
C LEU A 43 -10.98 -4.48 1.13
N VAL A 44 -11.43 -4.74 2.37
CA VAL A 44 -10.65 -5.43 3.41
C VAL A 44 -11.47 -6.52 4.10
N GLY A 45 -10.77 -7.42 4.80
CA GLY A 45 -11.37 -8.59 5.43
C GLY A 45 -12.42 -8.28 6.47
N SER A 46 -12.22 -7.24 7.29
CA SER A 46 -13.08 -6.86 8.42
C SER A 46 -14.41 -6.20 8.03
N MET A 47 -14.60 -5.85 6.75
CA MET A 47 -15.86 -5.26 6.28
C MET A 47 -17.03 -6.24 6.41
N THR A 48 -18.20 -5.70 6.76
CA THR A 48 -19.44 -6.47 6.80
C THR A 48 -19.85 -7.00 5.43
N ALA A 49 -20.70 -8.04 5.41
CA ALA A 49 -21.19 -8.60 4.15
C ALA A 49 -21.92 -7.57 3.28
N LYS A 50 -22.66 -6.64 3.90
CA LYS A 50 -23.34 -5.53 3.21
C LYS A 50 -22.34 -4.60 2.55
N GLN A 51 -21.34 -4.13 3.30
CA GLN A 51 -20.28 -3.23 2.79
C GLN A 51 -19.51 -3.89 1.63
N LYS A 52 -19.15 -5.18 1.76
CA LYS A 52 -18.47 -5.90 0.69
C LYS A 52 -19.33 -5.99 -0.57
N LYS A 53 -20.64 -6.28 -0.42
CA LYS A 53 -21.57 -6.34 -1.55
C LYS A 53 -21.66 -5.00 -2.29
N GLU A 54 -21.74 -3.90 -1.56
CA GLU A 54 -21.76 -2.56 -2.13
C GLU A 54 -20.44 -2.21 -2.83
N ALA A 55 -19.30 -2.56 -2.22
CA ALA A 55 -17.98 -2.39 -2.83
C ALA A 55 -17.84 -3.20 -4.13
N TYR A 56 -18.26 -4.47 -4.13
CA TYR A 56 -18.23 -5.30 -5.34
C TYR A 56 -19.07 -4.70 -6.48
N ALA A 57 -20.23 -4.14 -6.17
CA ALA A 57 -21.06 -3.49 -7.18
C ALA A 57 -20.33 -2.28 -7.81
N ARG A 58 -19.74 -1.40 -6.96
CA ARG A 58 -19.00 -0.22 -7.45
C ARG A 58 -17.71 -0.57 -8.21
N ILE A 59 -17.10 -1.70 -7.91
CA ILE A 59 -15.95 -2.22 -8.65
C ILE A 59 -16.41 -2.74 -10.03
N ALA A 60 -17.48 -3.54 -10.04
CA ALA A 60 -17.98 -4.18 -11.26
C ALA A 60 -18.59 -3.18 -12.26
N ASP A 61 -19.26 -2.13 -11.79
CA ASP A 61 -19.83 -1.11 -12.67
C ASP A 61 -18.81 -0.05 -13.12
N GLY A 62 -17.62 -0.01 -12.50
CA GLY A 62 -16.53 0.91 -12.81
C GLY A 62 -16.65 2.27 -12.14
N THR A 63 -17.61 2.47 -11.23
CA THR A 63 -17.72 3.69 -10.40
C THR A 63 -16.48 3.86 -9.52
N ALA A 64 -15.91 2.77 -9.00
CA ALA A 64 -14.63 2.79 -8.31
C ALA A 64 -13.48 2.82 -9.34
N GLY A 65 -12.79 3.95 -9.42
CA GLY A 65 -11.62 4.11 -10.31
C GLY A 65 -10.33 3.52 -9.71
N ILE A 66 -10.14 3.68 -8.39
CA ILE A 66 -9.03 3.09 -7.64
C ILE A 66 -9.58 2.18 -6.55
N ILE A 67 -9.07 0.97 -6.48
CA ILE A 67 -9.48 -0.02 -5.47
C ILE A 67 -8.28 -0.32 -4.58
N VAL A 68 -8.41 -0.07 -3.28
CA VAL A 68 -7.36 -0.32 -2.28
C VAL A 68 -7.82 -1.44 -1.37
N GLY A 69 -6.95 -2.41 -1.11
CA GLY A 69 -7.32 -3.49 -0.20
C GLY A 69 -6.19 -4.44 0.12
N THR A 70 -6.57 -5.56 0.74
CA THR A 70 -5.66 -6.66 1.05
C THR A 70 -5.88 -7.82 0.06
N HIS A 71 -5.56 -9.05 0.46
CA HIS A 71 -5.91 -10.25 -0.31
C HIS A 71 -7.41 -10.37 -0.68
N ALA A 72 -8.26 -9.54 -0.11
CA ALA A 72 -9.68 -9.48 -0.51
C ALA A 72 -9.86 -9.08 -1.99
N LEU A 73 -8.90 -8.35 -2.57
CA LEU A 73 -8.93 -7.91 -3.98
C LEU A 73 -8.83 -9.06 -5.00
N ILE A 74 -8.24 -10.20 -4.62
CA ILE A 74 -8.05 -11.36 -5.49
C ILE A 74 -9.15 -12.41 -5.38
N GLN A 75 -10.12 -12.22 -4.46
CA GLN A 75 -11.22 -13.18 -4.31
C GLN A 75 -12.05 -13.31 -5.59
N GLU A 76 -12.56 -14.48 -5.88
CA GLU A 76 -13.35 -14.78 -7.09
C GLU A 76 -14.52 -13.82 -7.29
N LYS A 77 -15.17 -13.44 -6.19
CA LYS A 77 -16.34 -12.53 -6.18
C LYS A 77 -16.03 -11.09 -6.62
N VAL A 78 -14.76 -10.73 -6.71
CA VAL A 78 -14.34 -9.38 -7.16
C VAL A 78 -14.19 -9.40 -8.67
N GLU A 79 -15.10 -8.76 -9.35
CA GLU A 79 -15.08 -8.56 -10.80
C GLU A 79 -14.74 -7.12 -11.08
N TYR A 80 -13.68 -6.90 -11.85
CA TYR A 80 -13.29 -5.57 -12.30
C TYR A 80 -13.87 -5.31 -13.67
N LYS A 81 -14.34 -4.09 -13.91
CA LYS A 81 -14.85 -3.71 -15.23
C LYS A 81 -13.73 -3.64 -16.27
N GLU A 82 -12.68 -2.88 -15.97
CA GLU A 82 -11.51 -2.69 -16.86
C GLU A 82 -10.25 -2.42 -16.03
N LEU A 83 -9.70 -3.46 -15.39
CA LEU A 83 -8.48 -3.36 -14.58
C LEU A 83 -7.25 -3.25 -15.49
N ALA A 84 -6.55 -2.11 -15.46
CA ALA A 84 -5.37 -1.84 -16.26
C ALA A 84 -4.09 -1.59 -15.47
N LEU A 85 -4.18 -1.34 -14.16
CA LEU A 85 -3.01 -1.13 -13.30
C LEU A 85 -3.16 -1.92 -12.00
N VAL A 86 -2.13 -2.69 -11.67
CA VAL A 86 -2.01 -3.43 -10.41
C VAL A 86 -0.78 -2.92 -9.67
N ILE A 87 -0.95 -2.47 -8.44
CA ILE A 87 0.13 -2.03 -7.56
C ILE A 87 0.16 -2.96 -6.36
N THR A 88 1.34 -3.49 -6.03
CA THR A 88 1.56 -4.28 -4.80
C THR A 88 2.59 -3.59 -3.93
N ASP A 89 2.19 -3.25 -2.69
CA ASP A 89 3.08 -2.66 -1.70
C ASP A 89 3.68 -3.73 -0.80
N GLU A 90 4.94 -3.55 -0.35
CA GLU A 90 5.68 -4.48 0.52
C GLU A 90 5.65 -5.93 0.02
N GLN A 91 6.03 -6.12 -1.22
CA GLN A 91 5.93 -7.37 -1.98
C GLN A 91 6.45 -8.61 -1.25
N HIS A 92 7.49 -8.50 -0.43
CA HIS A 92 8.09 -9.65 0.27
C HIS A 92 7.10 -10.37 1.21
N ARG A 93 5.97 -9.74 1.54
CA ARG A 93 4.88 -10.31 2.34
C ARG A 93 3.81 -11.02 1.52
N PHE A 94 3.88 -10.95 0.19
CA PHE A 94 2.94 -11.63 -0.71
C PHE A 94 3.57 -12.84 -1.38
N GLY A 95 2.84 -13.94 -1.46
CA GLY A 95 3.22 -15.08 -2.28
C GLY A 95 3.19 -14.75 -3.78
N VAL A 96 4.03 -15.42 -4.57
CA VAL A 96 4.08 -15.28 -6.04
C VAL A 96 2.69 -15.48 -6.67
N ASN A 97 1.90 -16.41 -6.14
CA ASN A 97 0.56 -16.72 -6.63
C ASN A 97 -0.42 -15.55 -6.49
N GLN A 98 -0.39 -14.80 -5.39
CA GLN A 98 -1.34 -13.71 -5.14
C GLN A 98 -1.21 -12.57 -6.16
N ARG A 99 0.00 -12.27 -6.63
CA ARG A 99 0.23 -11.30 -7.70
C ARG A 99 -0.31 -11.78 -9.03
N ARG A 100 -0.05 -13.05 -9.34
CA ARG A 100 -0.57 -13.70 -10.53
C ARG A 100 -2.10 -13.66 -10.55
N ASP A 101 -2.72 -13.99 -9.42
CA ASP A 101 -4.18 -14.00 -9.29
C ASP A 101 -4.78 -12.61 -9.52
N LEU A 102 -4.16 -11.53 -8.97
CA LEU A 102 -4.63 -10.18 -9.20
C LEU A 102 -4.40 -9.72 -10.65
N SER A 103 -3.26 -10.06 -11.25
CA SER A 103 -3.00 -9.72 -12.65
C SER A 103 -3.93 -10.45 -13.63
N GLN A 104 -4.41 -11.63 -13.27
CA GLN A 104 -5.38 -12.38 -14.07
C GLN A 104 -6.81 -11.80 -14.03
N LYS A 105 -7.09 -10.88 -13.08
CA LYS A 105 -8.39 -10.17 -13.01
C LYS A 105 -8.57 -9.12 -14.11
N GLY A 106 -7.52 -8.75 -14.85
CA GLY A 106 -7.56 -7.81 -15.96
C GLY A 106 -7.02 -8.40 -17.26
N LYS A 107 -7.24 -7.71 -18.36
CA LYS A 107 -6.68 -8.06 -19.67
C LYS A 107 -5.26 -7.49 -19.80
N SER A 108 -4.26 -8.21 -19.25
CA SER A 108 -2.84 -7.78 -19.24
C SER A 108 -2.60 -6.42 -18.56
N PRO A 109 -2.95 -6.26 -17.28
CA PRO A 109 -2.73 -5.00 -16.58
C PRO A 109 -1.23 -4.71 -16.41
N HIS A 110 -0.86 -3.44 -16.38
CA HIS A 110 0.47 -3.02 -15.95
C HIS A 110 0.66 -3.37 -14.46
N ILE A 111 1.85 -3.87 -14.13
CA ILE A 111 2.16 -4.30 -12.76
C ILE A 111 3.26 -3.42 -12.20
N LEU A 112 2.99 -2.76 -11.08
CA LEU A 112 3.96 -2.01 -10.29
C LEU A 112 4.16 -2.71 -8.94
N VAL A 113 5.40 -3.04 -8.66
CA VAL A 113 5.80 -3.68 -7.40
C VAL A 113 6.63 -2.71 -6.59
N MET A 114 6.25 -2.49 -5.34
CA MET A 114 6.98 -1.60 -4.42
C MET A 114 7.55 -2.39 -3.24
N SER A 115 8.74 -2.01 -2.80
CA SER A 115 9.37 -2.56 -1.58
C SER A 115 10.23 -1.50 -0.93
N ALA A 116 10.13 -1.38 0.41
CA ALA A 116 11.01 -0.53 1.20
C ALA A 116 12.34 -1.20 1.55
N THR A 117 12.46 -2.51 1.34
CA THR A 117 13.73 -3.22 1.55
C THR A 117 14.65 -3.02 0.35
N PRO A 118 15.89 -2.54 0.56
CA PRO A 118 16.84 -2.42 -0.54
C PRO A 118 17.20 -3.80 -1.07
N ILE A 119 16.74 -4.11 -2.27
CA ILE A 119 17.10 -5.34 -2.97
C ILE A 119 18.24 -5.00 -3.94
N PRO A 120 19.42 -5.63 -3.83
CA PRO A 120 20.48 -5.42 -4.81
C PRO A 120 19.97 -5.62 -6.24
N ARG A 121 20.35 -4.72 -7.15
CA ARG A 121 19.85 -4.74 -8.54
C ARG A 121 20.02 -6.10 -9.21
N THR A 122 21.15 -6.76 -8.96
CA THR A 122 21.43 -8.11 -9.49
C THR A 122 20.44 -9.14 -8.97
N LEU A 123 20.10 -9.10 -7.68
CA LEU A 123 19.11 -10.00 -7.09
C LEU A 123 17.70 -9.69 -7.58
N ALA A 124 17.37 -8.42 -7.78
CA ALA A 124 16.08 -8.01 -8.33
C ALA A 124 15.90 -8.54 -9.76
N ILE A 125 16.91 -8.48 -10.61
CA ILE A 125 16.89 -9.05 -11.98
C ILE A 125 16.69 -10.57 -11.93
N ILE A 126 17.37 -11.27 -11.01
CA ILE A 126 17.24 -12.73 -10.86
C ILE A 126 15.83 -13.13 -10.38
N LEU A 127 15.26 -12.36 -9.44
CA LEU A 127 13.97 -12.68 -8.84
C LEU A 127 12.77 -12.25 -9.70
N TYR A 128 12.92 -11.20 -10.48
CA TYR A 128 11.81 -10.54 -11.19
C TYR A 128 11.95 -10.54 -12.71
N GLY A 129 13.07 -11.03 -13.23
CA GLY A 129 13.29 -11.23 -14.67
C GLY A 129 13.12 -9.93 -15.47
N ASP A 130 12.02 -9.83 -16.21
CA ASP A 130 11.77 -8.79 -17.20
C ASP A 130 11.20 -7.48 -16.64
N LEU A 131 11.27 -7.22 -15.31
CA LEU A 131 10.77 -5.97 -14.74
C LEU A 131 11.82 -4.86 -14.80
N ASP A 132 11.40 -3.69 -15.26
CA ASP A 132 12.18 -2.45 -15.13
C ASP A 132 12.26 -2.02 -13.66
N ILE A 133 13.46 -1.57 -13.24
CA ILE A 133 13.71 -1.18 -11.85
C ILE A 133 13.89 0.32 -11.76
N SER A 134 13.07 0.95 -10.92
CA SER A 134 13.21 2.35 -10.51
C SER A 134 13.59 2.42 -9.03
N ILE A 135 14.59 3.22 -8.70
CA ILE A 135 15.11 3.39 -7.34
C ILE A 135 14.81 4.81 -6.88
N ILE A 136 14.24 4.93 -5.66
CA ILE A 136 14.07 6.20 -4.95
C ILE A 136 15.13 6.19 -3.85
N ASP A 137 16.20 6.96 -4.00
CA ASP A 137 17.37 7.03 -3.11
C ASP A 137 17.46 8.34 -2.31
N GLU A 138 16.55 9.27 -2.56
CA GLU A 138 16.46 10.53 -1.83
C GLU A 138 15.51 10.45 -0.63
N MET A 139 15.92 11.06 0.48
CA MET A 139 15.09 11.19 1.68
C MET A 139 14.25 12.47 1.60
N PRO A 140 13.01 12.48 2.13
CA PRO A 140 12.20 13.69 2.22
C PRO A 140 12.97 14.81 2.96
N ALA A 141 12.96 16.02 2.41
CA ALA A 141 13.74 17.16 2.90
C ALA A 141 13.49 17.51 4.40
N ASN A 142 12.29 17.19 4.92
CA ASN A 142 11.90 17.51 6.30
C ASN A 142 12.05 16.31 7.27
N ARG A 143 12.70 15.23 6.86
CA ARG A 143 12.90 14.08 7.74
C ARG A 143 14.02 14.36 8.74
N LEU A 144 13.67 14.39 10.01
CA LEU A 144 14.65 14.54 11.08
C LEU A 144 15.52 13.28 11.21
N PRO A 145 16.83 13.43 11.46
CA PRO A 145 17.71 12.29 11.67
C PRO A 145 17.31 11.51 12.92
N ILE A 146 17.29 10.17 12.80
CA ILE A 146 17.03 9.28 13.92
C ILE A 146 18.32 9.17 14.75
N LYS A 147 18.21 9.41 16.06
CA LYS A 147 19.33 9.20 17.00
C LYS A 147 19.31 7.76 17.49
N ASN A 148 20.29 6.98 17.12
CA ASN A 148 20.48 5.61 17.58
C ASN A 148 21.63 5.55 18.57
N CYS A 149 21.49 4.73 19.63
CA CYS A 149 22.59 4.40 20.52
C CYS A 149 22.50 2.94 20.96
N VAL A 150 23.66 2.31 21.08
CA VAL A 150 23.80 0.98 21.68
C VAL A 150 24.26 1.20 23.12
N VAL A 151 23.56 0.64 24.08
CA VAL A 151 23.82 0.83 25.53
C VAL A 151 23.78 -0.50 26.24
N ASP A 152 24.50 -0.59 27.36
CA ASP A 152 24.46 -1.73 28.25
C ASP A 152 23.32 -1.64 29.29
N GLU A 153 23.21 -2.66 30.15
CA GLU A 153 22.15 -2.71 31.16
C GLU A 153 22.24 -1.61 32.20
N SER A 154 23.43 -1.08 32.48
CA SER A 154 23.64 0.01 33.43
C SER A 154 22.97 1.31 33.01
N TYR A 155 22.69 1.46 31.72
CA TYR A 155 22.02 2.64 31.18
C TYR A 155 20.48 2.62 31.36
N ARG A 156 19.88 1.49 31.75
CA ARG A 156 18.42 1.35 31.89
C ARG A 156 17.75 2.47 32.71
N PRO A 157 18.26 2.88 33.88
CA PRO A 157 17.63 3.96 34.66
C PRO A 157 17.57 5.29 33.90
N ARG A 158 18.64 5.60 33.14
CA ARG A 158 18.68 6.80 32.28
C ARG A 158 17.70 6.70 31.10
N ALA A 159 17.58 5.52 30.50
CA ALA A 159 16.61 5.26 29.42
C ALA A 159 15.18 5.47 29.91
N TYR A 160 14.81 4.92 31.07
CA TYR A 160 13.48 5.11 31.65
C TYR A 160 13.19 6.57 31.98
N THR A 161 14.15 7.30 32.54
CA THR A 161 14.02 8.74 32.78
C THR A 161 13.80 9.51 31.47
N PHE A 162 14.52 9.15 30.41
CA PHE A 162 14.32 9.73 29.09
C PHE A 162 12.92 9.45 28.55
N ILE A 163 12.45 8.19 28.59
CA ILE A 163 11.11 7.79 28.17
C ILE A 163 10.05 8.58 28.93
N GLN A 164 10.15 8.67 30.27
CA GLN A 164 9.20 9.43 31.08
C GLN A 164 9.11 10.89 30.64
N LYS A 165 10.26 11.54 30.34
CA LYS A 165 10.30 12.91 29.83
C LYS A 165 9.61 13.04 28.46
N GLN A 166 9.81 12.05 27.56
CA GLN A 166 9.16 12.05 26.25
C GLN A 166 7.65 11.90 26.39
N VAL A 167 7.18 10.96 27.22
CA VAL A 167 5.76 10.76 27.50
C VAL A 167 5.12 12.00 28.12
N ALA A 168 5.78 12.62 29.11
CA ALA A 168 5.32 13.86 29.73
C ALA A 168 5.23 15.04 28.74
N SER A 169 6.02 15.01 27.65
CA SER A 169 5.94 15.98 26.55
C SER A 169 4.89 15.64 25.47
N GLY A 170 4.05 14.63 25.70
CA GLY A 170 2.98 14.21 24.77
C GLY A 170 3.44 13.29 23.65
N ARG A 171 4.65 12.74 23.71
CA ARG A 171 5.18 11.80 22.71
C ARG A 171 4.83 10.36 23.08
N GLN A 172 4.68 9.51 22.10
CA GLN A 172 4.49 8.07 22.28
C GLN A 172 5.86 7.36 22.33
N CYS A 173 5.97 6.33 23.16
CA CYS A 173 7.15 5.46 23.29
C CYS A 173 6.69 4.02 23.15
N TYR A 174 7.41 3.22 22.37
CA TYR A 174 7.15 1.80 22.14
C TYR A 174 8.32 0.96 22.63
#